data_cc51d38473e71e57f3405d9f4092d4e4
#
_entry.id   cc51d38473e71e57f3405d9f4092d4e4
#
_cell.length_a   1.000
_cell.length_b   1.000
_cell.length_c   1.000
_cell.angle_alpha   90.00
_cell.angle_beta   90.00
_cell.angle_gamma   90.00
#
_symmetry.space_group_name_H-M   'P 1'
#
loop_
_entity.id
_entity.type
_entity.pdbx_description
1 polymer ?
#
loop_
_entity_poly.entity_id
_entity_poly.type
_entity_poly.pdbx_seq_one_letter_code
_entity_poly.pdbx_strand_id
1 'polypeptide(L)'
;MQFGTNHLGHFLLTNLLMPAIQSGQNPRIINLSSAGHTHADVNLDDPNFETSEYNAWESYGRSKSANIHFTRELVRRYGDNLQSFAVHPGVILTELGRHLTPELMEEMVERVKARSTSSAEAKETGGLPFKSMEAGAATQVWAATTDDLQESNGAYLGDCKVGVEGGNPSENGYLPY
;
A
#
# COMPACT_ATOMS: atom_id res chain seq x y z
N MET A 1 -14.17 -5.21 -9.47
CA MET A 1 -13.87 -3.77 -9.69
C MET A 1 -12.60 -3.30 -8.94
N GLN A 2 -12.40 -3.65 -7.65
CA GLN A 2 -11.24 -3.16 -6.87
C GLN A 2 -9.88 -3.49 -7.50
N PHE A 3 -9.66 -4.73 -7.95
CA PHE A 3 -8.42 -5.16 -8.59
C PHE A 3 -8.13 -4.35 -9.88
N GLY A 4 -9.13 -4.13 -10.71
CA GLY A 4 -9.01 -3.32 -11.91
C GLY A 4 -8.60 -1.87 -11.62
N THR A 5 -9.29 -1.23 -10.67
CA THR A 5 -9.06 0.18 -10.33
C THR A 5 -7.78 0.39 -9.54
N ASN A 6 -7.54 -0.46 -8.52
CA ASN A 6 -6.43 -0.23 -7.58
C ASN A 6 -5.09 -0.76 -8.10
N HIS A 7 -5.11 -1.69 -9.07
CA HIS A 7 -3.89 -2.31 -9.59
C HIS A 7 -3.78 -2.23 -11.12
N LEU A 8 -4.68 -2.86 -11.89
CA LEU A 8 -4.50 -2.97 -13.35
C LEU A 8 -4.44 -1.62 -14.05
N GLY A 9 -5.22 -0.64 -13.62
CA GLY A 9 -5.17 0.72 -14.17
C GLY A 9 -3.80 1.39 -13.97
N HIS A 10 -3.25 1.29 -12.76
CA HIS A 10 -1.92 1.83 -12.45
C HIS A 10 -0.80 1.04 -13.12
N PHE A 11 -0.93 -0.28 -13.18
CA PHE A 11 -0.02 -1.16 -13.92
C PHE A 11 0.07 -0.75 -15.40
N LEU A 12 -1.07 -0.60 -16.06
CA LEU A 12 -1.12 -0.21 -17.46
C LEU A 12 -0.54 1.20 -17.67
N LEU A 13 -0.94 2.18 -16.85
CA LEU A 13 -0.43 3.54 -16.92
C LEU A 13 1.09 3.59 -16.79
N THR A 14 1.63 2.88 -15.80
CA THR A 14 3.08 2.83 -15.58
C THR A 14 3.82 2.23 -16.78
N ASN A 15 3.31 1.12 -17.33
CA ASN A 15 3.94 0.48 -18.50
C ASN A 15 3.89 1.38 -19.75
N LEU A 16 2.79 2.10 -19.97
CA LEU A 16 2.68 3.06 -21.08
C LEU A 16 3.62 4.25 -20.92
N LEU A 17 3.87 4.69 -19.68
CA LEU A 17 4.78 5.79 -19.37
C LEU A 17 6.25 5.37 -19.23
N MET A 18 6.55 4.07 -19.22
CA MET A 18 7.89 3.56 -18.92
C MET A 18 9.00 4.19 -19.79
N PRO A 19 8.85 4.41 -21.11
CA PRO A 19 9.88 5.08 -21.90
C PRO A 19 10.17 6.51 -21.41
N ALA A 20 9.14 7.25 -20.99
CA ALA A 20 9.31 8.59 -20.46
C ALA A 20 9.91 8.57 -19.04
N ILE A 21 9.50 7.63 -18.21
CA ILE A 21 10.05 7.46 -16.86
C ILE A 21 11.55 7.16 -16.93
N GLN A 22 11.96 6.19 -17.78
CA GLN A 22 13.36 5.82 -17.94
C GLN A 22 14.24 6.92 -18.52
N SER A 23 13.67 7.90 -19.21
CA SER A 23 14.42 9.08 -19.72
C SER A 23 14.62 10.17 -18.65
N GLY A 24 13.98 10.04 -17.50
CA GLY A 24 14.12 10.98 -16.38
C GLY A 24 15.45 10.82 -15.64
N GLN A 25 15.79 11.83 -14.83
CA GLN A 25 16.92 11.74 -13.91
C GLN A 25 16.45 11.16 -12.58
N ASN A 26 17.08 10.07 -12.13
CA ASN A 26 16.74 9.35 -10.89
C ASN A 26 15.23 9.06 -10.76
N PRO A 27 14.62 8.40 -11.76
CA PRO A 27 13.18 8.19 -11.78
C PRO A 27 12.72 7.31 -10.62
N ARG A 28 11.55 7.67 -10.05
CA ARG A 28 10.92 6.92 -8.96
C ARG A 28 9.46 6.61 -9.27
N ILE A 29 9.04 5.41 -8.89
CA ILE A 29 7.64 4.99 -8.92
C ILE A 29 7.21 4.66 -7.50
N ILE A 30 6.18 5.36 -7.02
CA ILE A 30 5.62 5.17 -5.68
C ILE A 30 4.23 4.53 -5.81
N ASN A 31 4.14 3.25 -5.49
CA ASN A 31 2.90 2.48 -5.58
C ASN A 31 2.17 2.50 -4.24
N LEU A 32 0.93 2.98 -4.22
CA LEU A 32 0.13 2.97 -3.00
C LEU A 32 -0.41 1.58 -2.69
N SER A 33 0.18 0.93 -1.69
CA SER A 33 -0.32 -0.26 -1.05
C SER A 33 -1.16 0.11 0.19
N SER A 34 -1.28 -0.79 1.13
CA SER A 34 -2.04 -0.60 2.38
C SER A 34 -1.70 -1.72 3.36
N ALA A 35 -1.87 -1.51 4.66
CA ALA A 35 -1.93 -2.60 5.64
C ALA A 35 -3.02 -3.64 5.30
N GLY A 36 -4.00 -3.28 4.47
CA GLY A 36 -5.01 -4.19 3.93
C GLY A 36 -4.45 -5.32 3.06
N HIS A 37 -3.20 -5.26 2.57
CA HIS A 37 -2.54 -6.36 1.86
C HIS A 37 -2.49 -7.64 2.72
N THR A 38 -2.48 -7.51 4.05
CA THR A 38 -2.47 -8.64 4.98
C THR A 38 -3.76 -9.47 4.98
N HIS A 39 -4.84 -9.01 4.32
CA HIS A 39 -6.09 -9.76 4.23
C HIS A 39 -6.04 -10.88 3.18
N ALA A 40 -5.30 -10.68 2.10
CA ALA A 40 -5.14 -11.69 1.06
C ALA A 40 -3.99 -11.35 0.11
N ASP A 41 -3.29 -12.38 -0.33
CA ASP A 41 -2.38 -12.29 -1.48
C ASP A 41 -3.14 -12.42 -2.80
N VAL A 42 -2.47 -12.15 -3.92
CA VAL A 42 -3.04 -12.26 -5.26
C VAL A 42 -3.41 -13.73 -5.54
N ASN A 43 -4.64 -13.94 -5.98
CA ASN A 43 -5.07 -15.22 -6.54
C ASN A 43 -5.15 -15.09 -8.06
N LEU A 44 -4.18 -15.67 -8.77
CA LEU A 44 -4.12 -15.60 -10.23
C LEU A 44 -5.11 -16.56 -10.91
N ASP A 45 -5.61 -17.58 -10.20
CA ASP A 45 -6.59 -18.52 -10.75
C ASP A 45 -8.00 -17.93 -10.75
N ASP A 46 -8.31 -17.01 -9.81
CA ASP A 46 -9.59 -16.34 -9.71
C ASP A 46 -9.45 -14.87 -9.27
N PRO A 47 -8.80 -14.02 -10.08
CA PRO A 47 -8.48 -12.64 -9.68
C PRO A 47 -9.72 -11.75 -9.55
N ASN A 48 -10.82 -12.12 -10.17
CA ASN A 48 -12.06 -11.34 -10.23
C ASN A 48 -13.22 -11.95 -9.44
N PHE A 49 -13.01 -13.04 -8.69
CA PHE A 49 -14.07 -13.77 -7.99
C PHE A 49 -15.16 -14.29 -8.96
N GLU A 50 -14.74 -14.92 -10.05
CA GLU A 50 -15.65 -15.53 -11.04
C GLU A 50 -16.13 -16.91 -10.58
N THR A 51 -15.33 -17.58 -9.74
CA THR A 51 -15.59 -18.94 -9.22
C THR A 51 -15.79 -19.00 -7.72
N SER A 52 -15.32 -17.99 -6.98
CA SER A 52 -15.47 -17.88 -5.54
C SER A 52 -16.44 -16.77 -5.13
N GLU A 53 -16.97 -16.86 -3.91
CA GLU A 53 -17.82 -15.81 -3.36
C GLU A 53 -17.03 -14.51 -3.15
N TYR A 54 -17.62 -13.38 -3.58
CA TYR A 54 -16.98 -12.08 -3.47
C TYR A 54 -16.87 -11.63 -2.01
N ASN A 55 -15.65 -11.32 -1.59
CA ASN A 55 -15.35 -10.68 -0.31
C ASN A 55 -14.64 -9.34 -0.54
N ALA A 56 -15.22 -8.26 -0.01
CA ALA A 56 -14.72 -6.91 -0.23
C ALA A 56 -13.31 -6.68 0.35
N TRP A 57 -13.05 -7.22 1.54
CA TRP A 57 -11.74 -7.08 2.21
C TRP A 57 -10.65 -7.91 1.53
N GLU A 58 -11.01 -9.11 1.12
CA GLU A 58 -10.10 -9.97 0.35
C GLU A 58 -9.79 -9.36 -1.02
N SER A 59 -10.80 -8.86 -1.72
CA SER A 59 -10.63 -8.17 -3.02
C SER A 59 -9.73 -6.94 -2.89
N TYR A 60 -9.92 -6.16 -1.81
CA TYR A 60 -9.05 -5.04 -1.50
C TYR A 60 -7.63 -5.51 -1.19
N GLY A 61 -7.47 -6.51 -0.32
CA GLY A 61 -6.20 -7.11 0.05
C GLY A 61 -5.41 -7.57 -1.17
N ARG A 62 -6.01 -8.38 -2.04
CA ARG A 62 -5.43 -8.84 -3.30
C ARG A 62 -4.91 -7.69 -4.16
N SER A 63 -5.68 -6.59 -4.28
CA SER A 63 -5.27 -5.43 -5.05
C SER A 63 -4.06 -4.70 -4.46
N LYS A 64 -3.93 -4.69 -3.12
CA LYS A 64 -2.83 -4.03 -2.41
C LYS A 64 -1.58 -4.90 -2.33
N SER A 65 -1.71 -6.22 -2.25
CA SER A 65 -0.62 -7.19 -2.45
C SER A 65 -0.06 -7.09 -3.87
N ALA A 66 -0.92 -7.01 -4.88
CA ALA A 66 -0.50 -6.83 -6.27
C ALA A 66 0.39 -5.60 -6.48
N ASN A 67 0.14 -4.50 -5.75
CA ASN A 67 0.99 -3.31 -5.82
C ASN A 67 2.37 -3.52 -5.18
N ILE A 68 2.51 -4.39 -4.18
CA ILE A 68 3.80 -4.79 -3.62
C ILE A 68 4.57 -5.66 -4.62
N HIS A 69 3.92 -6.68 -5.18
CA HIS A 69 4.51 -7.52 -6.24
C HIS A 69 4.95 -6.68 -7.45
N PHE A 70 4.12 -5.74 -7.88
CA PHE A 70 4.44 -4.84 -8.98
C PHE A 70 5.67 -3.99 -8.69
N THR A 71 5.77 -3.44 -7.48
CA THR A 71 6.95 -2.70 -7.03
C THR A 71 8.23 -3.54 -7.14
N ARG A 72 8.22 -4.77 -6.64
CA ARG A 72 9.35 -5.69 -6.70
C ARG A 72 9.71 -6.08 -8.14
N GLU A 73 8.71 -6.33 -8.98
CA GLU A 73 8.93 -6.67 -10.38
C GLU A 73 9.49 -5.49 -11.19
N LEU A 74 9.09 -4.25 -10.88
CA LEU A 74 9.69 -3.06 -11.46
C LEU A 74 11.19 -2.97 -11.13
N VAL A 75 11.56 -3.21 -9.88
CA VAL A 75 12.98 -3.22 -9.47
C VAL A 75 13.74 -4.37 -10.12
N ARG A 76 13.15 -5.56 -10.18
CA ARG A 76 13.78 -6.71 -10.84
C ARG A 76 14.09 -6.43 -12.31
N ARG A 77 13.23 -5.68 -13.02
CA ARG A 77 13.41 -5.39 -14.45
C ARG A 77 14.23 -4.14 -14.74
N TYR A 78 14.10 -3.13 -13.90
CA TYR A 78 14.57 -1.77 -14.19
C TYR A 78 15.42 -1.16 -13.06
N GLY A 79 15.73 -1.92 -12.01
CA GLY A 79 16.34 -1.42 -10.77
C GLY A 79 17.70 -0.75 -10.93
N ASP A 80 18.41 -0.99 -12.03
CA ASP A 80 19.67 -0.31 -12.35
C ASP A 80 19.48 1.20 -12.61
N ASN A 81 18.29 1.61 -13.09
CA ASN A 81 18.00 2.97 -13.51
C ASN A 81 16.68 3.52 -12.92
N LEU A 82 16.00 2.77 -12.06
CA LEU A 82 14.70 3.10 -11.51
C LEU A 82 14.60 2.69 -10.05
N GLN A 83 14.10 3.57 -9.21
CA GLN A 83 13.67 3.20 -7.86
C GLN A 83 12.15 3.00 -7.84
N SER A 84 11.69 1.98 -7.13
CA SER A 84 10.26 1.74 -6.91
C SER A 84 9.99 1.35 -5.47
N PHE A 85 8.94 1.90 -4.88
CA PHE A 85 8.56 1.64 -3.49
C PHE A 85 7.07 1.36 -3.39
N ALA A 86 6.69 0.44 -2.50
CA ALA A 86 5.31 0.24 -2.11
C ALA A 86 5.05 0.98 -0.78
N VAL A 87 4.00 1.80 -0.71
CA VAL A 87 3.76 2.67 0.44
C VAL A 87 2.44 2.37 1.11
N HIS A 88 2.46 2.26 2.44
CA HIS A 88 1.28 2.31 3.29
C HIS A 88 1.16 3.71 3.91
N PRO A 89 0.11 4.47 3.56
CA PRO A 89 -0.06 5.84 4.05
C PRO A 89 -0.60 5.94 5.49
N GLY A 90 -0.91 4.81 6.12
CA GLY A 90 -1.69 4.79 7.36
C GLY A 90 -3.20 4.75 7.08
N VAL A 91 -4.00 4.94 8.12
CA VAL A 91 -5.45 5.03 8.00
C VAL A 91 -5.87 6.50 8.18
N ILE A 92 -6.50 7.06 7.15
CA ILE A 92 -6.91 8.45 7.09
C ILE A 92 -8.41 8.48 6.76
N LEU A 93 -9.18 9.27 7.50
CA LEU A 93 -10.59 9.53 7.15
C LEU A 93 -10.63 10.51 5.98
N THR A 94 -11.00 10.01 4.81
CA THR A 94 -11.12 10.78 3.58
C THR A 94 -12.40 10.39 2.84
N GLU A 95 -12.72 11.12 1.78
CA GLU A 95 -13.83 10.79 0.86
C GLU A 95 -13.71 9.38 0.22
N LEU A 96 -12.57 8.70 0.37
CA LEU A 96 -12.43 7.31 -0.07
C LEU A 96 -13.43 6.38 0.64
N GLY A 97 -13.77 6.70 1.90
CA GLY A 97 -14.76 5.96 2.70
C GLY A 97 -16.22 6.12 2.24
N ARG A 98 -16.52 7.04 1.29
CA ARG A 98 -17.91 7.30 0.82
C ARG A 98 -18.63 6.10 0.20
N HIS A 99 -17.87 5.09 -0.20
CA HIS A 99 -18.40 3.86 -0.81
C HIS A 99 -18.57 2.70 0.20
N LEU A 100 -18.17 2.90 1.45
CA LEU A 100 -18.35 1.91 2.51
C LEU A 100 -19.79 2.00 3.03
N THR A 101 -20.42 0.83 3.22
CA THR A 101 -21.67 0.78 3.97
C THR A 101 -21.40 1.07 5.46
N PRO A 102 -22.43 1.46 6.25
CA PRO A 102 -22.25 1.66 7.69
C PRO A 102 -21.60 0.45 8.39
N GLU A 103 -22.01 -0.76 8.01
CA GLU A 103 -21.49 -2.03 8.57
C GLU A 103 -20.01 -2.22 8.24
N LEU A 104 -19.59 -1.97 6.98
CA LEU A 104 -18.19 -2.05 6.57
C LEU A 104 -17.34 -0.96 7.22
N MET A 105 -17.91 0.22 7.47
CA MET A 105 -17.23 1.29 8.19
C MET A 105 -17.00 0.90 9.65
N GLU A 106 -18.00 0.34 10.32
CA GLU A 106 -17.88 -0.15 11.70
C GLU A 106 -16.84 -1.27 11.80
N GLU A 107 -16.88 -2.24 10.89
CA GLU A 107 -15.89 -3.30 10.81
C GLU A 107 -14.47 -2.76 10.58
N MET A 108 -14.31 -1.76 9.71
CA MET A 108 -13.02 -1.09 9.51
C MET A 108 -12.50 -0.45 10.79
N VAL A 109 -13.36 0.30 11.49
CA VAL A 109 -12.99 0.97 12.76
C VAL A 109 -12.55 -0.05 13.81
N GLU A 110 -13.27 -1.16 13.96
CA GLU A 110 -12.90 -2.22 14.90
C GLU A 110 -11.57 -2.90 14.54
N ARG A 111 -11.33 -3.17 13.27
CA ARG A 111 -10.05 -3.73 12.79
C ARG A 111 -8.87 -2.78 13.05
N VAL A 112 -9.09 -1.48 12.84
CA VAL A 112 -8.07 -0.46 13.08
C VAL A 112 -7.79 -0.32 14.59
N LYS A 113 -8.81 -0.29 15.43
CA LYS A 113 -8.65 -0.30 16.90
C LYS A 113 -7.88 -1.52 17.39
N ALA A 114 -8.21 -2.70 16.89
CA ALA A 114 -7.53 -3.94 17.28
C ALA A 114 -6.02 -3.92 16.96
N ARG A 115 -5.63 -3.23 15.89
CA ARG A 115 -4.21 -3.04 15.52
C ARG A 115 -3.52 -1.96 16.35
N SER A 116 -4.25 -0.91 16.73
CA SER A 116 -3.69 0.28 17.42
C SER A 116 -3.44 0.08 18.92
N THR A 117 -4.00 -0.94 19.53
CA THR A 117 -3.81 -1.20 20.98
C THR A 117 -2.35 -1.47 21.35
N SER A 118 -1.46 -1.66 20.38
CA SER A 118 -0.02 -1.88 20.57
C SER A 118 0.86 -0.67 20.24
N SER A 119 0.32 0.44 19.70
CA SER A 119 1.15 1.56 19.23
C SER A 119 1.15 2.78 20.16
N ALA A 120 2.30 3.45 20.27
CA ALA A 120 2.47 4.70 21.02
C ALA A 120 1.62 5.85 20.45
N GLU A 121 1.25 5.81 19.15
CA GLU A 121 0.47 6.83 18.46
C GLU A 121 -0.99 6.93 18.96
N ALA A 122 -1.58 5.82 19.44
CA ALA A 122 -2.93 5.83 20.00
C ALA A 122 -3.05 6.75 21.25
N LYS A 123 -1.93 7.09 21.87
CA LYS A 123 -1.90 8.01 23.03
C LYS A 123 -1.91 9.48 22.63
N GLU A 124 -1.38 9.82 21.46
CA GLU A 124 -1.31 11.22 21.00
C GLU A 124 -2.59 11.69 20.30
N THR A 125 -3.35 10.80 19.67
CA THR A 125 -4.54 11.13 18.88
C THR A 125 -5.87 11.02 19.65
N GLY A 126 -5.82 10.94 20.99
CA GLY A 126 -7.06 10.83 21.77
C GLY A 126 -7.82 9.52 21.59
N GLY A 127 -7.14 8.44 21.21
CA GLY A 127 -7.69 7.10 21.07
C GLY A 127 -8.31 6.75 19.71
N LEU A 128 -8.25 7.66 18.73
CA LEU A 128 -8.64 7.36 17.36
C LEU A 128 -7.39 7.09 16.51
N PRO A 129 -7.30 5.93 15.85
CA PRO A 129 -6.11 5.51 15.12
C PRO A 129 -6.04 6.12 13.71
N PHE A 130 -6.62 7.30 13.52
CA PHE A 130 -6.65 7.98 12.23
C PHE A 130 -5.58 9.07 12.17
N LYS A 131 -4.83 9.08 11.09
CA LYS A 131 -3.88 10.15 10.79
C LYS A 131 -4.57 11.37 10.21
N SER A 132 -3.95 12.54 10.36
CA SER A 132 -4.31 13.71 9.57
C SER A 132 -4.00 13.47 8.08
N MET A 133 -4.54 14.29 7.19
CA MET A 133 -4.26 14.19 5.75
C MET A 133 -2.77 14.42 5.45
N GLU A 134 -2.15 15.37 6.15
CA GLU A 134 -0.73 15.68 6.02
C GLU A 134 0.15 14.51 6.46
N ALA A 135 -0.15 13.91 7.62
CA ALA A 135 0.56 12.72 8.12
C ALA A 135 0.35 11.51 7.17
N GLY A 136 -0.84 11.38 6.59
CA GLY A 136 -1.13 10.36 5.59
C GLY A 136 -0.36 10.54 4.28
N ALA A 137 -0.04 11.79 3.91
CA ALA A 137 0.75 12.10 2.72
C ALA A 137 2.27 12.00 2.96
N ALA A 138 2.73 12.05 4.20
CA ALA A 138 4.14 12.18 4.55
C ALA A 138 5.03 11.08 3.96
N THR A 139 4.60 9.81 4.05
CA THR A 139 5.41 8.67 3.58
C THR A 139 5.58 8.69 2.06
N GLN A 140 4.55 9.04 1.29
CA GLN A 140 4.63 9.15 -0.17
C GLN A 140 5.58 10.28 -0.59
N VAL A 141 5.48 11.44 0.08
CA VAL A 141 6.35 12.59 -0.18
C VAL A 141 7.79 12.24 0.17
N TRP A 142 8.02 11.67 1.35
CA TRP A 142 9.34 11.20 1.76
C TRP A 142 9.92 10.20 0.76
N ALA A 143 9.17 9.17 0.36
CA ALA A 143 9.61 8.18 -0.62
C ALA A 143 9.98 8.81 -1.98
N ALA A 144 9.27 9.87 -2.38
CA ALA A 144 9.51 10.55 -3.64
C ALA A 144 10.73 11.48 -3.62
N THR A 145 11.13 11.99 -2.45
CA THR A 145 12.08 13.12 -2.35
C THR A 145 13.34 12.86 -1.55
N THR A 146 13.37 11.83 -0.66
CA THR A 146 14.54 11.57 0.17
C THR A 146 15.67 10.87 -0.59
N ASP A 147 16.91 11.13 -0.18
CA ASP A 147 18.08 10.39 -0.64
C ASP A 147 18.40 9.15 0.24
N ASP A 148 17.70 8.98 1.37
CA ASP A 148 18.00 7.94 2.36
C ASP A 148 17.58 6.52 1.92
N LEU A 149 16.88 6.37 0.80
CA LEU A 149 16.33 5.10 0.32
C LEU A 149 17.15 4.44 -0.79
N GLN A 150 18.37 4.88 -1.04
CA GLN A 150 19.23 4.33 -2.11
C GLN A 150 19.45 2.81 -1.96
N GLU A 151 19.68 2.33 -0.75
CA GLU A 151 19.93 0.92 -0.45
C GLU A 151 18.62 0.11 -0.23
N SER A 152 17.45 0.76 -0.37
CA SER A 152 16.15 0.18 -0.03
C SER A 152 15.23 0.05 -1.24
N ASN A 153 15.80 0.00 -2.45
CA ASN A 153 14.99 -0.13 -3.67
C ASN A 153 14.11 -1.39 -3.63
N GLY A 154 12.82 -1.25 -3.90
CA GLY A 154 11.84 -2.33 -3.80
C GLY A 154 11.16 -2.46 -2.44
N ALA A 155 11.53 -1.64 -1.46
CA ALA A 155 11.00 -1.75 -0.10
C ALA A 155 9.51 -1.38 0.00
N TYR A 156 8.87 -1.97 1.01
CA TYR A 156 7.60 -1.52 1.55
C TYR A 156 7.86 -0.45 2.61
N LEU A 157 7.15 0.67 2.52
CA LEU A 157 7.35 1.84 3.37
C LEU A 157 6.06 2.20 4.13
N GLY A 158 6.21 2.56 5.40
CA GLY A 158 5.14 3.10 6.23
C GLY A 158 5.73 4.01 7.29
N ASP A 159 5.02 5.05 7.70
CA ASP A 159 5.44 5.99 8.74
C ASP A 159 6.86 6.56 8.54
N CYS A 160 7.20 6.88 7.28
CA CYS A 160 8.55 7.31 6.88
C CYS A 160 9.66 6.36 7.35
N LYS A 161 9.40 5.06 7.31
CA LYS A 161 10.34 3.99 7.66
C LYS A 161 10.26 2.85 6.63
N VAL A 162 11.35 2.12 6.52
CA VAL A 162 11.41 0.87 5.77
C VAL A 162 10.69 -0.21 6.57
N GLY A 163 9.78 -0.93 5.91
CA GLY A 163 9.01 -2.02 6.51
C GLY A 163 9.85 -3.27 6.73
N VAL A 164 9.37 -4.14 7.63
CA VAL A 164 10.02 -5.42 7.94
C VAL A 164 9.21 -6.57 7.34
N GLU A 165 9.81 -7.30 6.42
CA GLU A 165 9.19 -8.47 5.79
C GLU A 165 8.93 -9.57 6.83
N GLY A 166 7.70 -10.09 6.88
CA GLY A 166 7.27 -11.05 7.92
C GLY A 166 7.14 -10.45 9.32
N GLY A 167 7.36 -9.14 9.47
CA GLY A 167 7.24 -8.44 10.74
C GLY A 167 5.80 -8.20 11.17
N ASN A 168 5.64 -7.64 12.37
CA ASN A 168 4.33 -7.27 12.89
C ASN A 168 3.70 -6.14 12.05
N PRO A 169 2.52 -6.34 11.44
CA PRO A 169 1.84 -5.29 10.66
C PRO A 169 1.52 -4.01 11.43
N SER A 170 1.42 -4.08 12.77
CA SER A 170 1.24 -2.91 13.64
C SER A 170 2.53 -2.08 13.82
N GLU A 171 3.67 -2.63 13.43
CA GLU A 171 5.00 -2.04 13.55
C GLU A 171 5.67 -1.92 12.18
N ASN A 172 4.88 -1.61 11.16
CA ASN A 172 5.33 -1.52 9.77
C ASN A 172 5.84 -2.85 9.17
N GLY A 173 5.36 -3.99 9.68
CA GLY A 173 5.57 -5.28 9.06
C GLY A 173 4.69 -5.49 7.83
N TYR A 174 5.14 -6.33 6.90
CA TYR A 174 4.36 -6.74 5.73
C TYR A 174 4.55 -8.23 5.44
N LEU A 175 3.63 -8.81 4.66
CA LEU A 175 3.71 -10.22 4.30
C LEU A 175 4.97 -10.51 3.47
N PRO A 176 5.61 -11.68 3.67
CA PRO A 176 6.70 -12.13 2.80
C PRO A 176 6.15 -12.46 1.40
N TYR A 177 6.81 -11.98 0.36
CA TYR A 177 6.44 -12.17 -1.04
C TYR A 177 7.62 -12.66 -1.88
#